data_096ff302b69ca0cbb4b8db5ff6b956ae
#
_entry.id   096ff302b69ca0cbb4b8db5ff6b956ae
#
_cell.length_a   1.000
_cell.length_b   1.000
_cell.length_c   1.000
_cell.angle_alpha   90.00
_cell.angle_beta   90.00
_cell.angle_gamma   90.00
#
_symmetry.space_group_name_H-M   'P 1'
#
loop_
_entity.id
_entity.type
_entity.pdbx_description
1 polymer ?
#
loop_
_entity_poly.entity_id
_entity_poly.type
_entity_poly.pdbx_seq_one_letter_code
_entity_poly.pdbx_strand_id
1 'polypeptide(L)'
;MASIIEKRASLHKNIAEQQVQNDILRSQIEQLQSLANLGTVTCMIAHEINNILTPPANYSALALKNPDDKALTEKALQKTIQNCERASKIMESMLAVVNNKSCEKKSSRLASLVEEIFSCLCRDFTKDGIMVNIRIPEDLMVWAVPVQIQQVIMNLIINARDAMLPKGGVLTVKAEDAGESIKIEVSDTGAGIKPDDLERIFEPFFTTKADGKLPSQRSGAGLGLAFCRKIVDEHNGSISVESRPNEGTTFAIRLPKSQ
;
A
#
# COMPACT_ATOMS: atom_id res chain seq x y z
N MET A 1 -3.34 58.06 -2.49
CA MET A 1 -2.90 57.11 -1.44
C MET A 1 -4.04 56.21 -0.96
N ALA A 2 -5.24 56.69 -0.65
CA ALA A 2 -6.38 55.87 -0.23
C ALA A 2 -6.71 54.72 -1.20
N SER A 3 -6.75 54.94 -2.53
CA SER A 3 -7.04 53.91 -3.56
C SER A 3 -6.04 52.75 -3.59
N ILE A 4 -4.78 52.94 -3.21
CA ILE A 4 -3.76 51.90 -3.19
C ILE A 4 -3.94 51.03 -1.93
N ILE A 5 -4.35 51.59 -0.80
CA ILE A 5 -4.63 50.87 0.45
C ILE A 5 -5.86 50.01 0.29
N GLU A 6 -6.92 50.49 -0.34
CA GLU A 6 -8.14 49.72 -0.63
C GLU A 6 -7.88 48.55 -1.59
N LYS A 7 -7.08 48.77 -2.65
CA LYS A 7 -6.66 47.68 -3.55
C LYS A 7 -5.83 46.60 -2.83
N ARG A 8 -4.92 46.99 -1.94
CA ARG A 8 -4.15 46.03 -1.13
C ARG A 8 -5.05 45.22 -0.19
N ALA A 9 -5.98 45.86 0.50
CA ALA A 9 -6.91 45.17 1.39
C ALA A 9 -7.80 44.19 0.63
N SER A 10 -8.32 44.57 -0.54
CA SER A 10 -9.08 43.66 -1.42
C SER A 10 -8.24 42.49 -1.93
N LEU A 11 -6.98 42.72 -2.30
CA LEU A 11 -6.09 41.66 -2.75
C LEU A 11 -5.76 40.65 -1.62
N HIS A 12 -5.49 41.17 -0.42
CA HIS A 12 -5.27 40.29 0.75
C HIS A 12 -6.51 39.46 1.08
N LYS A 13 -7.72 40.03 0.98
CA LYS A 13 -8.97 39.31 1.19
C LYS A 13 -9.16 38.19 0.14
N ASN A 14 -8.94 38.50 -1.13
CA ASN A 14 -9.04 37.52 -2.20
C ASN A 14 -8.02 36.38 -2.07
N ILE A 15 -6.78 36.70 -1.65
CA ILE A 15 -5.75 35.67 -1.39
C ILE A 15 -6.17 34.78 -0.24
N ALA A 16 -6.69 35.34 0.86
CA ALA A 16 -7.17 34.56 1.99
C ALA A 16 -8.35 33.64 1.62
N GLU A 17 -9.31 34.16 0.85
CA GLU A 17 -10.45 33.38 0.34
C GLU A 17 -9.98 32.26 -0.60
N GLN A 18 -9.01 32.51 -1.47
CA GLN A 18 -8.42 31.49 -2.34
C GLN A 18 -7.63 30.43 -1.54
N GLN A 19 -6.94 30.83 -0.49
CA GLN A 19 -6.25 29.88 0.39
C GLN A 19 -7.23 28.94 1.08
N VAL A 20 -8.30 29.45 1.67
CA VAL A 20 -9.35 28.63 2.29
C VAL A 20 -9.98 27.67 1.27
N GLN A 21 -10.25 28.15 0.06
CA GLN A 21 -10.84 27.31 -0.99
C GLN A 21 -9.87 26.22 -1.47
N ASN A 22 -8.57 26.52 -1.56
CA ASN A 22 -7.53 25.54 -1.85
C ASN A 22 -7.41 24.47 -0.76
N ASP A 23 -7.49 24.85 0.51
CA ASP A 23 -7.42 23.91 1.62
C ASP A 23 -8.64 22.97 1.65
N ILE A 24 -9.84 23.48 1.35
CA ILE A 24 -11.05 22.64 1.20
C ILE A 24 -10.90 21.67 0.02
N LEU A 25 -10.44 22.13 -1.14
CA LEU A 25 -10.22 21.28 -2.31
C LEU A 25 -9.16 20.22 -2.05
N ARG A 26 -8.08 20.55 -1.35
CA ARG A 26 -7.05 19.60 -0.93
C ARG A 26 -7.64 18.52 -0.03
N SER A 27 -8.43 18.89 0.97
CA SER A 27 -9.10 17.95 1.86
C SER A 27 -10.04 17.00 1.11
N GLN A 28 -10.78 17.51 0.12
CA GLN A 28 -11.65 16.69 -0.74
C GLN A 28 -10.85 15.72 -1.61
N ILE A 29 -9.74 16.17 -2.19
CA ILE A 29 -8.83 15.32 -2.97
C ILE A 29 -8.27 14.20 -2.07
N GLU A 30 -7.89 14.51 -0.85
CA GLU A 30 -7.40 13.53 0.14
C GLU A 30 -8.46 12.46 0.48
N GLN A 31 -9.71 12.87 0.68
CA GLN A 31 -10.81 11.94 0.88
C GLN A 31 -11.05 11.05 -0.33
N LEU A 32 -11.02 11.61 -1.53
CA LEU A 32 -11.17 10.85 -2.77
C LEU A 32 -9.99 9.88 -2.99
N GLN A 33 -8.77 10.27 -2.64
CA GLN A 33 -7.58 9.41 -2.70
C GLN A 33 -7.69 8.24 -1.72
N SER A 34 -8.13 8.51 -0.49
CA SER A 34 -8.38 7.48 0.51
C SER A 34 -9.44 6.48 0.03
N LEU A 35 -10.54 6.97 -0.56
CA LEU A 35 -11.58 6.14 -1.15
C LEU A 35 -11.10 5.33 -2.36
N ALA A 36 -10.28 5.91 -3.23
CA ALA A 36 -9.71 5.21 -4.39
C ALA A 36 -8.74 4.11 -3.96
N ASN A 37 -7.90 4.37 -2.95
CA ASN A 37 -7.00 3.37 -2.36
C ASN A 37 -7.80 2.27 -1.66
N LEU A 38 -8.84 2.63 -0.91
CA LEU A 38 -9.77 1.68 -0.28
C LEU A 38 -10.48 0.83 -1.35
N GLY A 39 -10.90 1.44 -2.46
CA GLY A 39 -11.50 0.73 -3.59
C GLY A 39 -10.57 -0.30 -4.22
N THR A 40 -9.29 0.04 -4.41
CA THR A 40 -8.28 -0.88 -4.95
C THR A 40 -8.02 -2.04 -3.99
N VAL A 41 -7.84 -1.74 -2.71
CA VAL A 41 -7.67 -2.75 -1.65
C VAL A 41 -8.91 -3.64 -1.55
N THR A 42 -10.11 -3.06 -1.57
CA THR A 42 -11.39 -3.79 -1.54
C THR A 42 -11.52 -4.76 -2.73
N CYS A 43 -11.16 -4.33 -3.94
CA CYS A 43 -11.17 -5.22 -5.12
C CYS A 43 -10.16 -6.37 -4.99
N MET A 44 -8.97 -6.09 -4.44
CA MET A 44 -7.97 -7.15 -4.20
C MET A 44 -8.47 -8.16 -3.17
N ILE A 45 -9.05 -7.67 -2.08
CA ILE A 45 -9.61 -8.50 -1.01
C ILE A 45 -10.81 -9.31 -1.50
N ALA A 46 -11.73 -8.70 -2.25
CA ALA A 46 -12.86 -9.43 -2.85
C ALA A 46 -12.37 -10.57 -3.76
N HIS A 47 -11.33 -10.32 -4.55
CA HIS A 47 -10.70 -11.36 -5.38
C HIS A 47 -10.06 -12.46 -4.52
N GLU A 48 -9.37 -12.09 -3.43
CA GLU A 48 -8.73 -13.06 -2.54
C GLU A 48 -9.76 -13.86 -1.73
N ILE A 49 -10.82 -13.22 -1.23
CA ILE A 49 -11.94 -13.93 -0.58
C ILE A 49 -12.54 -14.95 -1.54
N ASN A 50 -12.79 -14.58 -2.81
CA ASN A 50 -13.27 -15.53 -3.81
C ASN A 50 -12.30 -16.69 -4.04
N ASN A 51 -10.99 -16.43 -4.07
CA ASN A 51 -9.95 -17.45 -4.19
C ASN A 51 -9.92 -18.40 -2.99
N ILE A 52 -10.21 -17.89 -1.79
CA ILE A 52 -10.25 -18.68 -0.55
C ILE A 52 -11.53 -19.51 -0.48
N LEU A 53 -12.67 -18.98 -0.93
CA LEU A 53 -13.97 -19.67 -0.86
C LEU A 53 -14.18 -20.69 -1.98
N THR A 54 -13.56 -20.52 -3.13
CA THR A 54 -13.73 -21.41 -4.29
C THR A 54 -13.26 -22.85 -4.04
N PRO A 55 -12.07 -23.13 -3.44
CA PRO A 55 -11.64 -24.48 -3.16
C PRO A 55 -12.57 -25.24 -2.19
N PRO A 56 -12.95 -24.70 -1.01
CA PRO A 56 -13.88 -25.39 -0.12
C PRO A 56 -15.22 -25.68 -0.79
N ALA A 57 -15.77 -24.74 -1.57
CA ALA A 57 -17.02 -24.96 -2.30
C ALA A 57 -16.89 -26.13 -3.28
N ASN A 58 -15.80 -26.22 -4.04
CA ASN A 58 -15.55 -27.29 -4.99
C ASN A 58 -15.36 -28.65 -4.28
N TYR A 59 -14.55 -28.70 -3.21
CA TYR A 59 -14.33 -29.92 -2.44
C TYR A 59 -15.62 -30.40 -1.76
N SER A 60 -16.42 -29.49 -1.20
CA SER A 60 -17.69 -29.81 -0.57
C SER A 60 -18.70 -30.32 -1.60
N ALA A 61 -18.77 -29.73 -2.80
CA ALA A 61 -19.63 -30.20 -3.88
C ALA A 61 -19.23 -31.61 -4.38
N LEU A 62 -17.92 -31.89 -4.44
CA LEU A 62 -17.40 -33.22 -4.78
C LEU A 62 -17.72 -34.25 -3.71
N ALA A 63 -17.55 -33.92 -2.43
CA ALA A 63 -17.87 -34.79 -1.30
C ALA A 63 -19.36 -35.13 -1.25
N LEU A 64 -20.25 -34.14 -1.52
CA LEU A 64 -21.70 -34.37 -1.59
C LEU A 64 -22.10 -35.32 -2.75
N LYS A 65 -21.35 -35.32 -3.87
CA LYS A 65 -21.59 -36.25 -5.00
C LYS A 65 -21.05 -37.66 -4.73
N ASN A 66 -20.13 -37.81 -3.79
CA ASN A 66 -19.48 -39.06 -3.44
C ASN A 66 -19.53 -39.31 -1.90
N PRO A 67 -20.72 -39.51 -1.33
CA PRO A 67 -20.90 -39.55 0.13
C PRO A 67 -20.17 -40.72 0.83
N ASP A 68 -19.88 -41.78 0.09
CA ASP A 68 -19.18 -42.96 0.61
C ASP A 68 -17.65 -42.78 0.63
N ASP A 69 -17.10 -41.75 -0.03
CA ASP A 69 -15.67 -41.45 0.00
C ASP A 69 -15.31 -40.61 1.24
N LYS A 70 -14.99 -41.35 2.34
CA LYS A 70 -14.60 -40.74 3.61
C LYS A 70 -13.35 -39.87 3.50
N ALA A 71 -12.37 -40.28 2.68
CA ALA A 71 -11.12 -39.52 2.50
C ALA A 71 -11.37 -38.18 1.82
N LEU A 72 -12.24 -38.16 0.82
CA LEU A 72 -12.66 -36.94 0.12
C LEU A 72 -13.45 -36.02 1.06
N THR A 73 -14.35 -36.59 1.87
CA THR A 73 -15.14 -35.82 2.85
C THR A 73 -14.23 -35.19 3.92
N GLU A 74 -13.29 -35.93 4.48
CA GLU A 74 -12.32 -35.42 5.46
C GLU A 74 -11.47 -34.27 4.84
N LYS A 75 -10.97 -34.48 3.65
CA LYS A 75 -10.22 -33.44 2.93
C LYS A 75 -11.04 -32.18 2.65
N ALA A 76 -12.32 -32.33 2.30
CA ALA A 76 -13.25 -31.22 2.09
C ALA A 76 -13.44 -30.41 3.38
N LEU A 77 -13.67 -31.07 4.51
CA LEU A 77 -13.82 -30.45 5.82
C LEU A 77 -12.54 -29.73 6.27
N GLN A 78 -11.38 -30.38 6.14
CA GLN A 78 -10.08 -29.77 6.47
C GLN A 78 -9.81 -28.51 5.64
N LYS A 79 -10.08 -28.57 4.32
CA LYS A 79 -9.95 -27.40 3.45
C LYS A 79 -10.92 -26.30 3.80
N THR A 80 -12.14 -26.63 4.20
CA THR A 80 -13.14 -25.64 4.63
C THR A 80 -12.67 -24.92 5.89
N ILE A 81 -12.23 -25.67 6.92
CA ILE A 81 -11.72 -25.08 8.17
C ILE A 81 -10.54 -24.15 7.90
N GLN A 82 -9.50 -24.63 7.19
CA GLN A 82 -8.32 -23.82 6.85
C GLN A 82 -8.67 -22.51 6.12
N ASN A 83 -9.61 -22.59 5.18
CA ASN A 83 -9.98 -21.41 4.39
C ASN A 83 -10.90 -20.45 5.16
N CYS A 84 -11.76 -20.94 6.05
CA CYS A 84 -12.53 -20.11 6.96
C CYS A 84 -11.64 -19.34 7.94
N GLU A 85 -10.65 -20.01 8.56
CA GLU A 85 -9.68 -19.36 9.44
C GLU A 85 -8.87 -18.28 8.70
N ARG A 86 -8.48 -18.56 7.46
CA ARG A 86 -7.79 -17.61 6.62
C ARG A 86 -8.67 -16.40 6.27
N ALA A 87 -9.93 -16.61 5.90
CA ALA A 87 -10.89 -15.55 5.63
C ALA A 87 -11.14 -14.66 6.86
N SER A 88 -11.26 -15.27 8.05
CA SER A 88 -11.41 -14.54 9.32
C SER A 88 -10.23 -13.64 9.61
N LYS A 89 -8.99 -14.14 9.47
CA LYS A 89 -7.77 -13.33 9.64
C LYS A 89 -7.71 -12.15 8.68
N ILE A 90 -8.14 -12.32 7.44
CA ILE A 90 -8.23 -11.24 6.47
C ILE A 90 -9.19 -10.16 6.94
N MET A 91 -10.40 -10.56 7.36
CA MET A 91 -11.40 -9.63 7.83
C MET A 91 -10.97 -8.89 9.11
N GLU A 92 -10.33 -9.59 10.06
CA GLU A 92 -9.77 -8.98 11.26
C GLU A 92 -8.70 -7.94 10.92
N SER A 93 -7.78 -8.26 10.00
CA SER A 93 -6.74 -7.34 9.53
C SER A 93 -7.34 -6.12 8.82
N MET A 94 -8.40 -6.31 8.01
CA MET A 94 -9.15 -5.21 7.40
C MET A 94 -9.80 -4.29 8.43
N LEU A 95 -10.48 -4.88 9.41
CA LEU A 95 -11.13 -4.12 10.47
C LEU A 95 -10.13 -3.34 11.30
N ALA A 96 -8.94 -3.88 11.55
CA ALA A 96 -7.85 -3.17 12.22
C ALA A 96 -7.40 -1.94 11.43
N VAL A 97 -7.26 -2.04 10.11
CA VAL A 97 -6.91 -0.92 9.23
C VAL A 97 -8.03 0.14 9.16
N VAL A 98 -9.30 -0.30 9.10
CA VAL A 98 -10.46 0.62 9.01
C VAL A 98 -10.80 1.25 10.36
N ASN A 99 -10.69 0.50 11.47
CA ASN A 99 -11.09 0.94 12.81
C ASN A 99 -10.01 1.71 13.57
N ASN A 100 -8.80 1.82 13.03
CA ASN A 100 -7.71 2.52 13.73
C ASN A 100 -7.92 4.04 13.65
N LYS A 101 -8.87 4.56 14.45
CA LYS A 101 -9.32 5.95 14.50
C LYS A 101 -8.30 6.92 15.13
N SER A 102 -7.15 6.46 15.61
CA SER A 102 -6.15 7.36 16.21
C SER A 102 -5.24 7.90 15.12
N CYS A 103 -5.46 9.16 14.75
CA CYS A 103 -4.52 9.95 13.92
C CYS A 103 -3.29 10.42 14.73
N GLU A 104 -3.02 9.81 15.89
CA GLU A 104 -1.92 10.19 16.75
C GLU A 104 -0.65 9.40 16.46
N LYS A 105 0.45 10.12 16.42
CA LYS A 105 1.78 9.51 16.35
C LYS A 105 2.04 8.73 17.63
N LYS A 106 2.51 7.49 17.49
CA LYS A 106 2.92 6.65 18.62
C LYS A 106 4.15 5.82 18.26
N SER A 107 4.88 5.40 19.28
CA SER A 107 5.97 4.46 19.09
C SER A 107 5.40 3.07 18.78
N SER A 108 5.78 2.51 17.66
CA SER A 108 5.29 1.22 17.18
C SER A 108 6.44 0.37 16.64
N ARG A 109 6.38 -0.93 16.87
CA ARG A 109 7.37 -1.87 16.35
C ARG A 109 7.20 -2.01 14.84
N LEU A 110 8.23 -1.64 14.07
CA LEU A 110 8.13 -1.64 12.60
C LEU A 110 7.95 -3.04 12.02
N ALA A 111 8.59 -4.05 12.61
CA ALA A 111 8.41 -5.45 12.18
C ALA A 111 6.94 -5.87 12.25
N SER A 112 6.24 -5.57 13.36
CA SER A 112 4.82 -5.89 13.52
C SER A 112 3.94 -5.18 12.49
N LEU A 113 4.22 -3.91 12.19
CA LEU A 113 3.47 -3.17 11.16
C LEU A 113 3.62 -3.81 9.78
N VAL A 114 4.81 -4.29 9.43
CA VAL A 114 5.06 -4.97 8.15
C VAL A 114 4.44 -6.35 8.11
N GLU A 115 4.48 -7.12 9.20
CA GLU A 115 3.81 -8.42 9.31
C GLU A 115 2.29 -8.29 9.12
N GLU A 116 1.67 -7.27 9.72
CA GLU A 116 0.25 -6.97 9.54
C GLU A 116 -0.08 -6.65 8.08
N ILE A 117 0.79 -5.92 7.36
CA ILE A 117 0.61 -5.65 5.93
C ILE A 117 0.59 -6.95 5.12
N PHE A 118 1.58 -7.84 5.32
CA PHE A 118 1.62 -9.11 4.60
C PHE A 118 0.46 -10.04 4.98
N SER A 119 0.02 -10.00 6.23
CA SER A 119 -1.20 -10.70 6.68
C SER A 119 -2.45 -10.15 6.01
N CYS A 120 -2.55 -8.83 5.88
CA CYS A 120 -3.67 -8.14 5.24
C CYS A 120 -3.70 -8.35 3.72
N LEU A 121 -2.54 -8.36 3.06
CA LEU A 121 -2.45 -8.64 1.62
C LEU A 121 -2.85 -10.08 1.30
N CYS A 122 -2.80 -11.00 2.28
CA CYS A 122 -3.28 -12.40 2.24
C CYS A 122 -2.93 -13.17 0.97
N ARG A 123 -2.02 -12.64 0.18
CA ARG A 123 -1.66 -13.16 -1.12
C ARG A 123 -0.39 -13.99 -1.01
N ASP A 124 -0.45 -15.15 -1.58
CA ASP A 124 0.71 -15.97 -1.80
C ASP A 124 1.50 -15.39 -2.99
N PHE A 125 2.51 -14.56 -2.70
CA PHE A 125 3.39 -13.97 -3.69
C PHE A 125 4.13 -15.04 -4.52
N THR A 126 4.27 -16.25 -3.98
CA THR A 126 4.91 -17.36 -4.71
C THR A 126 4.10 -17.78 -5.94
N LYS A 127 2.76 -17.60 -5.92
CA LYS A 127 1.91 -17.82 -7.11
C LYS A 127 2.16 -16.84 -8.24
N ASP A 128 2.66 -15.65 -7.91
CA ASP A 128 3.09 -14.64 -8.87
C ASP A 128 4.57 -14.82 -9.25
N GLY A 129 5.25 -15.87 -8.76
CA GLY A 129 6.67 -16.10 -8.96
C GLY A 129 7.56 -15.12 -8.19
N ILE A 130 7.05 -14.48 -7.13
CA ILE A 130 7.76 -13.47 -6.36
C ILE A 130 8.23 -14.06 -5.03
N MET A 131 9.54 -13.98 -4.79
CA MET A 131 10.15 -14.30 -3.51
C MET A 131 10.15 -13.06 -2.62
N VAL A 132 9.67 -13.18 -1.38
CA VAL A 132 9.62 -12.08 -0.42
C VAL A 132 10.71 -12.25 0.63
N ASN A 133 11.54 -11.22 0.80
CA ASN A 133 12.59 -11.14 1.83
C ASN A 133 12.29 -9.98 2.77
N ILE A 134 12.10 -10.27 4.06
CA ILE A 134 11.91 -9.24 5.10
C ILE A 134 13.15 -9.23 6.00
N ARG A 135 13.78 -8.06 6.14
CA ARG A 135 15.00 -7.83 6.91
C ARG A 135 14.81 -6.61 7.81
N ILE A 136 14.08 -6.76 8.88
CA ILE A 136 13.74 -5.70 9.83
C ILE A 136 14.14 -6.18 11.23
N PRO A 137 14.97 -5.42 11.98
CA PRO A 137 15.25 -5.75 13.37
C PRO A 137 13.96 -5.77 14.21
N GLU A 138 13.82 -6.79 15.07
CA GLU A 138 12.58 -6.98 15.85
C GLU A 138 12.30 -5.85 16.84
N ASP A 139 13.35 -5.18 17.33
CA ASP A 139 13.29 -4.10 18.32
C ASP A 139 13.24 -2.71 17.69
N LEU A 140 13.23 -2.60 16.36
CA LEU A 140 13.21 -1.31 15.68
C LEU A 140 11.86 -0.62 15.84
N MET A 141 11.86 0.52 16.56
CA MET A 141 10.66 1.31 16.86
C MET A 141 10.58 2.53 15.93
N VAL A 142 9.39 2.80 15.40
CA VAL A 142 9.11 3.99 14.60
C VAL A 142 8.12 4.90 15.34
N TRP A 143 8.38 6.21 15.36
CA TRP A 143 7.47 7.23 15.89
C TRP A 143 6.63 7.81 14.77
N ALA A 144 5.42 7.30 14.59
CA ALA A 144 4.57 7.67 13.47
C ALA A 144 3.10 7.36 13.75
N VAL A 145 2.21 7.76 12.85
CA VAL A 145 0.83 7.27 12.77
C VAL A 145 0.86 5.89 12.09
N PRO A 146 0.64 4.78 12.82
CA PRO A 146 0.92 3.43 12.31
C PRO A 146 0.20 3.11 10.99
N VAL A 147 -1.09 3.45 10.92
CA VAL A 147 -1.93 3.18 9.73
C VAL A 147 -1.40 3.91 8.50
N GLN A 148 -0.91 5.14 8.66
CA GLN A 148 -0.37 5.92 7.54
C GLN A 148 0.94 5.29 7.03
N ILE A 149 1.81 4.85 7.92
CA ILE A 149 3.07 4.17 7.53
C ILE A 149 2.77 2.82 6.88
N GLN A 150 1.82 2.06 7.43
CA GLN A 150 1.36 0.81 6.81
C GLN A 150 0.84 1.05 5.38
N GLN A 151 0.07 2.12 5.17
CA GLN A 151 -0.48 2.49 3.87
C GLN A 151 0.63 2.87 2.87
N VAL A 152 1.66 3.60 3.32
CA VAL A 152 2.83 3.92 2.49
C VAL A 152 3.56 2.64 2.08
N ILE A 153 3.93 1.79 3.03
CA ILE A 153 4.67 0.55 2.76
C ILE A 153 3.84 -0.38 1.86
N MET A 154 2.54 -0.52 2.12
CA MET A 154 1.63 -1.33 1.30
C MET A 154 1.56 -0.83 -0.15
N ASN A 155 1.48 0.49 -0.37
CA ASN A 155 1.51 1.06 -1.72
C ASN A 155 2.80 0.73 -2.46
N LEU A 156 3.95 0.81 -1.79
CA LEU A 156 5.24 0.46 -2.38
C LEU A 156 5.33 -1.03 -2.71
N ILE A 157 4.85 -1.91 -1.82
CA ILE A 157 4.80 -3.37 -2.04
C ILE A 157 3.91 -3.71 -3.25
N ILE A 158 2.75 -3.07 -3.38
CA ILE A 158 1.84 -3.29 -4.51
C ILE A 158 2.49 -2.81 -5.82
N ASN A 159 3.14 -1.66 -5.81
CA ASN A 159 3.85 -1.14 -6.98
C ASN A 159 5.01 -2.05 -7.39
N ALA A 160 5.80 -2.54 -6.44
CA ALA A 160 6.88 -3.50 -6.65
C ALA A 160 6.36 -4.80 -7.30
N ARG A 161 5.26 -5.35 -6.76
CA ARG A 161 4.61 -6.54 -7.32
C ARG A 161 4.17 -6.31 -8.77
N ASP A 162 3.48 -5.20 -9.03
CA ASP A 162 2.99 -4.89 -10.38
C ASP A 162 4.15 -4.73 -11.38
N ALA A 163 5.29 -4.18 -10.94
CA ALA A 163 6.50 -4.03 -11.75
C ALA A 163 7.18 -5.38 -12.09
N MET A 164 6.98 -6.39 -11.24
CA MET A 164 7.55 -7.73 -11.42
C MET A 164 6.66 -8.66 -12.26
N LEU A 165 5.39 -8.33 -12.45
CA LEU A 165 4.48 -9.16 -13.24
C LEU A 165 4.70 -8.98 -14.75
N PRO A 166 4.55 -10.06 -15.55
CA PRO A 166 4.25 -11.45 -15.17
C PRO A 166 5.48 -12.33 -14.90
N LYS A 167 6.70 -11.77 -14.94
CA LYS A 167 7.96 -12.54 -14.87
C LYS A 167 8.28 -13.09 -13.48
N GLY A 168 7.71 -12.51 -12.44
CA GLY A 168 8.13 -12.74 -11.06
C GLY A 168 9.39 -11.97 -10.71
N GLY A 169 9.99 -12.29 -9.56
CA GLY A 169 11.19 -11.62 -9.09
C GLY A 169 11.40 -11.72 -7.58
N VAL A 170 12.14 -10.76 -7.03
CA VAL A 170 12.45 -10.67 -5.61
C VAL A 170 11.95 -9.34 -5.07
N LEU A 171 11.08 -9.39 -4.06
CA LEU A 171 10.66 -8.26 -3.25
C LEU A 171 11.43 -8.28 -1.94
N THR A 172 12.13 -7.21 -1.62
CA THR A 172 12.84 -7.06 -0.34
C THR A 172 12.29 -5.87 0.42
N VAL A 173 11.89 -6.09 1.68
CA VAL A 173 11.57 -5.03 2.63
C VAL A 173 12.62 -5.04 3.72
N LYS A 174 13.41 -3.97 3.81
CA LYS A 174 14.51 -3.84 4.74
C LYS A 174 14.34 -2.59 5.57
N ALA A 175 14.76 -2.62 6.83
CA ALA A 175 14.87 -1.42 7.64
C ALA A 175 16.12 -1.47 8.49
N GLU A 176 16.65 -0.29 8.78
CA GLU A 176 17.84 -0.11 9.61
C GLU A 176 17.74 1.17 10.42
N ASP A 177 18.42 1.14 11.55
CA ASP A 177 18.66 2.29 12.39
C ASP A 177 19.77 3.14 11.76
N ALA A 178 19.43 4.35 11.31
CA ALA A 178 20.35 5.30 10.71
C ALA A 178 20.75 6.44 11.70
N GLY A 179 20.74 6.16 13.02
CA GLY A 179 21.09 7.12 14.08
C GLY A 179 19.89 8.01 14.47
N GLU A 180 19.76 9.20 13.92
CA GLU A 180 18.64 10.11 14.20
C GLU A 180 17.35 9.74 13.43
N SER A 181 17.44 8.85 12.46
CA SER A 181 16.33 8.42 11.63
C SER A 181 16.28 6.89 11.48
N ILE A 182 15.12 6.40 11.07
CA ILE A 182 14.94 5.03 10.61
C ILE A 182 14.87 5.07 9.09
N LYS A 183 15.64 4.21 8.45
CA LYS A 183 15.60 4.01 7.01
C LYS A 183 14.81 2.73 6.70
N ILE A 184 13.79 2.85 5.87
CA ILE A 184 12.96 1.74 5.39
C ILE A 184 13.14 1.66 3.88
N GLU A 185 13.49 0.50 3.35
CA GLU A 185 13.68 0.26 1.92
C GLU A 185 12.71 -0.81 1.43
N VAL A 186 12.04 -0.52 0.32
CA VAL A 186 11.25 -1.49 -0.44
C VAL A 186 11.86 -1.61 -1.82
N SER A 187 12.44 -2.78 -2.11
CA SER A 187 13.17 -3.04 -3.35
C SER A 187 12.51 -4.17 -4.14
N ASP A 188 12.46 -4.02 -5.46
CA ASP A 188 12.00 -5.03 -6.39
C ASP A 188 13.02 -5.27 -7.51
N THR A 189 12.95 -6.42 -8.16
CA THR A 189 13.72 -6.76 -9.35
C THR A 189 12.87 -6.72 -10.62
N GLY A 190 11.91 -5.79 -10.67
CA GLY A 190 10.94 -5.66 -11.76
C GLY A 190 11.44 -4.87 -12.97
N ALA A 191 10.51 -4.32 -13.72
CA ALA A 191 10.77 -3.61 -14.96
C ALA A 191 11.60 -2.32 -14.78
N GLY A 192 11.68 -1.79 -13.55
CA GLY A 192 12.32 -0.50 -13.28
C GLY A 192 11.56 0.70 -13.86
N ILE A 193 12.15 1.88 -13.66
CA ILE A 193 11.58 3.17 -14.07
C ILE A 193 12.59 3.86 -15.00
N LYS A 194 12.10 4.50 -16.04
CA LYS A 194 12.93 5.27 -16.97
C LYS A 194 13.48 6.52 -16.27
N PRO A 195 14.71 6.96 -16.57
CA PRO A 195 15.29 8.16 -15.97
C PRO A 195 14.41 9.40 -16.13
N ASP A 196 13.79 9.59 -17.29
CA ASP A 196 12.92 10.74 -17.60
C ASP A 196 11.65 10.78 -16.74
N ASP A 197 11.24 9.64 -16.18
CA ASP A 197 10.04 9.52 -15.36
C ASP A 197 10.34 9.70 -13.86
N LEU A 198 11.60 9.52 -13.40
CA LEU A 198 11.97 9.50 -11.97
C LEU A 198 11.61 10.78 -11.22
N GLU A 199 11.70 11.94 -11.86
CA GLU A 199 11.33 13.22 -11.26
C GLU A 199 9.81 13.36 -11.10
N ARG A 200 9.05 12.72 -12.00
CA ARG A 200 7.61 12.87 -12.13
C ARG A 200 6.78 11.82 -11.41
N ILE A 201 7.37 10.69 -11.00
CA ILE A 201 6.62 9.58 -10.38
C ILE A 201 5.88 9.96 -9.10
N PHE A 202 6.30 11.05 -8.44
CA PHE A 202 5.64 11.60 -7.25
C PHE A 202 4.62 12.70 -7.58
N GLU A 203 4.46 13.09 -8.86
CA GLU A 203 3.41 14.02 -9.27
C GLU A 203 2.03 13.33 -9.20
N PRO A 204 1.00 14.01 -8.68
CA PRO A 204 -0.35 13.49 -8.74
C PRO A 204 -0.78 13.18 -10.19
N PHE A 205 -1.50 12.06 -10.36
CA PHE A 205 -2.01 11.57 -11.64
C PHE A 205 -0.94 11.11 -12.65
N PHE A 206 0.33 11.15 -12.31
CA PHE A 206 1.36 10.56 -13.16
C PHE A 206 1.33 9.03 -13.06
N THR A 207 1.19 8.36 -14.17
CA THR A 207 1.19 6.91 -14.27
C THR A 207 1.72 6.44 -15.62
N THR A 208 2.59 5.46 -15.60
CA THR A 208 3.06 4.75 -16.81
C THR A 208 2.20 3.53 -17.15
N LYS A 209 1.17 3.24 -16.32
CA LYS A 209 0.25 2.09 -16.46
C LYS A 209 -0.96 2.40 -17.37
N ALA A 210 -1.03 3.57 -18.00
CA ALA A 210 -2.23 4.06 -18.71
C ALA A 210 -2.58 3.33 -20.02
N ASP A 211 -1.66 2.58 -20.61
CA ASP A 211 -1.84 2.02 -21.96
C ASP A 211 -2.59 0.69 -22.06
N GLY A 212 -3.18 0.18 -20.97
CA GLY A 212 -4.23 -0.88 -20.99
C GLY A 212 -4.00 -2.12 -21.86
N LYS A 213 -2.76 -2.39 -22.30
CA LYS A 213 -2.47 -3.47 -23.28
C LYS A 213 -2.41 -4.88 -22.69
N LEU A 214 -2.48 -5.03 -21.38
CA LEU A 214 -2.52 -6.34 -20.74
C LEU A 214 -3.70 -6.39 -19.76
N PRO A 215 -4.55 -7.44 -19.79
CA PRO A 215 -5.71 -7.59 -18.88
C PRO A 215 -5.33 -7.68 -17.39
N SER A 216 -4.06 -7.91 -17.09
CA SER A 216 -3.52 -8.01 -15.73
C SER A 216 -2.99 -6.68 -15.17
N GLN A 217 -2.80 -5.65 -16.01
CA GLN A 217 -2.35 -4.33 -15.58
C GLN A 217 -3.56 -3.48 -15.17
N ARG A 218 -3.80 -3.41 -13.86
CA ARG A 218 -4.79 -2.47 -13.30
C ARG A 218 -4.33 -1.06 -13.59
N SER A 219 -5.18 -0.27 -14.24
CA SER A 219 -4.99 1.17 -14.40
C SER A 219 -4.83 1.79 -13.00
N GLY A 220 -3.65 2.28 -12.68
CA GLY A 220 -3.42 3.03 -11.45
C GLY A 220 -3.81 4.48 -11.68
N ALA A 221 -4.53 5.10 -10.74
CA ALA A 221 -4.91 6.52 -10.81
C ALA A 221 -3.72 7.49 -10.76
N GLY A 222 -2.48 7.00 -10.60
CA GLY A 222 -1.28 7.84 -10.51
C GLY A 222 -1.20 8.64 -9.19
N LEU A 223 -1.91 8.20 -8.15
CA LEU A 223 -2.03 8.93 -6.88
C LEU A 223 -1.22 8.29 -5.74
N GLY A 224 -0.86 7.01 -5.89
CA GLY A 224 -0.24 6.23 -4.80
C GLY A 224 1.10 6.78 -4.32
N LEU A 225 2.02 7.12 -5.22
CA LEU A 225 3.34 7.64 -4.86
C LEU A 225 3.29 9.09 -4.38
N ALA A 226 2.41 9.93 -4.96
CA ALA A 226 2.15 11.28 -4.48
C ALA A 226 1.63 11.26 -3.02
N PHE A 227 0.71 10.34 -2.72
CA PHE A 227 0.22 10.10 -1.37
C PHE A 227 1.32 9.61 -0.42
N CYS A 228 2.20 8.68 -0.87
CA CYS A 228 3.34 8.23 -0.08
C CYS A 228 4.24 9.41 0.31
N ARG A 229 4.59 10.27 -0.64
CA ARG A 229 5.40 11.45 -0.39
C ARG A 229 4.77 12.38 0.63
N LYS A 230 3.48 12.70 0.46
CA LYS A 230 2.74 13.56 1.39
C LYS A 230 2.78 13.02 2.82
N ILE A 231 2.45 11.74 3.02
CA ILE A 231 2.49 11.13 4.36
C ILE A 231 3.88 11.18 4.98
N VAL A 232 4.90 10.86 4.21
CA VAL A 232 6.28 10.89 4.68
C VAL A 232 6.70 12.31 5.08
N ASP A 233 6.32 13.32 4.28
CA ASP A 233 6.58 14.74 4.57
C ASP A 233 5.85 15.20 5.85
N GLU A 234 4.59 14.76 6.08
CA GLU A 234 3.83 15.03 7.32
C GLU A 234 4.45 14.39 8.57
N HIS A 235 5.27 13.36 8.36
CA HIS A 235 6.09 12.74 9.41
C HIS A 235 7.48 13.35 9.53
N ASN A 236 7.75 14.50 8.89
CA ASN A 236 9.07 15.14 8.83
C ASN A 236 10.16 14.21 8.29
N GLY A 237 9.76 13.31 7.40
CA GLY A 237 10.63 12.33 6.75
C GLY A 237 11.03 12.74 5.34
N SER A 238 11.62 11.80 4.62
CA SER A 238 11.89 11.94 3.19
C SER A 238 11.71 10.61 2.48
N ILE A 239 11.28 10.66 1.23
CA ILE A 239 11.19 9.49 0.35
C ILE A 239 12.05 9.73 -0.89
N SER A 240 12.85 8.74 -1.25
CA SER A 240 13.69 8.75 -2.44
C SER A 240 13.52 7.47 -3.24
N VAL A 241 13.97 7.49 -4.49
CA VAL A 241 13.88 6.36 -5.41
C VAL A 241 15.19 6.20 -6.15
N GLU A 242 15.63 4.95 -6.29
CA GLU A 242 16.70 4.54 -7.17
C GLU A 242 16.15 3.45 -8.08
N SER A 243 16.28 3.62 -9.39
CA SER A 243 15.77 2.65 -10.35
C SER A 243 16.58 2.64 -11.63
N ARG A 244 16.66 1.45 -12.24
CA ARG A 244 17.20 1.25 -13.58
C ARG A 244 16.25 0.37 -14.38
N PRO A 245 16.02 0.71 -15.64
CA PRO A 245 15.18 -0.09 -16.51
C PRO A 245 15.65 -1.55 -16.57
N ASN A 246 14.74 -2.49 -16.32
CA ASN A 246 14.93 -3.94 -16.28
C ASN A 246 15.87 -4.47 -15.16
N GLU A 247 16.31 -3.64 -14.24
CA GLU A 247 17.08 -4.06 -13.06
C GLU A 247 16.25 -4.00 -11.77
N GLY A 248 15.16 -3.19 -11.77
CA GLY A 248 14.25 -3.03 -10.64
C GLY A 248 14.25 -1.63 -10.06
N THR A 249 13.56 -1.50 -8.93
CA THR A 249 13.38 -0.22 -8.23
C THR A 249 13.59 -0.40 -6.73
N THR A 250 14.20 0.60 -6.10
CA THR A 250 14.32 0.72 -4.65
C THR A 250 13.75 2.05 -4.21
N PHE A 251 12.70 2.01 -3.42
CA PHE A 251 12.19 3.16 -2.69
C PHE A 251 12.78 3.17 -1.28
N ALA A 252 13.34 4.30 -0.85
CA ALA A 252 13.86 4.49 0.49
C ALA A 252 13.10 5.60 1.21
N ILE A 253 12.55 5.27 2.39
CA ILE A 253 11.87 6.19 3.29
C ILE A 253 12.79 6.43 4.49
N ARG A 254 12.92 7.69 4.90
CA ARG A 254 13.58 8.07 6.15
C ARG A 254 12.57 8.75 7.05
N LEU A 255 12.43 8.27 8.26
CA LEU A 255 11.55 8.84 9.28
C LEU A 255 12.37 9.19 10.52
N PRO A 256 12.15 10.34 11.18
CA PRO A 256 12.83 10.65 12.43
C PRO A 256 12.42 9.66 13.53
N LYS A 257 13.31 9.36 14.46
CA LYS A 257 13.04 8.46 15.60
C LYS A 257 12.15 9.05 16.67
N SER A 258 12.25 10.36 16.85
CA SER A 258 11.47 11.14 17.83
C SER A 258 11.16 12.51 17.23
N GLN A 259 10.23 13.22 17.86
CA GLN A 259 10.07 14.66 17.59
C GLN A 259 11.24 15.44 18.13
#